data_e05c1c9233c70418a0e00c66f3371879
#
_entry.id   e05c1c9233c70418a0e00c66f3371879
#
_cell.length_a   1.000
_cell.length_b   1.000
_cell.length_c   1.000
_cell.angle_alpha   90.00
_cell.angle_beta   90.00
_cell.angle_gamma   90.00
#
_symmetry.space_group_name_H-M   'P 1'
#
loop_
_entity.id
_entity.type
_entity.pdbx_description
1 polymer ?
#
loop_
_entity_poly.entity_id
_entity_poly.type
_entity_poly.pdbx_seq_one_letter_code
_entity_poly.pdbx_strand_id
1 'polypeptide(L)'
;MTTTLIIDHPWKESFNHAVLNKLIAGLEQDQKIYQVIDLNKDGFDPVMKEEELAVYQSGSVLDPLVLHYMSLLKVTTQLVLIFPIWWYSSPASLKGFLDKVLLNEFAFFDGGNGIQPLLSVDSVVVFTTSDQPTVSLEQRCTRSYKHQLTTTLEDIGMRN
;
A
#
# COMPACT_ATOMS: atom_id res chain seq x y z
N MET A 1 10.09 5.80 15.41
CA MET A 1 9.97 5.03 14.16
C MET A 1 8.70 4.20 14.23
N THR A 2 7.76 4.41 13.32
CA THR A 2 6.47 3.72 13.28
C THR A 2 6.38 2.87 12.01
N THR A 3 6.17 1.56 12.17
CA THR A 3 6.00 0.63 11.05
C THR A 3 4.52 0.45 10.75
N THR A 4 4.11 0.70 9.52
CA THR A 4 2.75 0.38 9.04
C THR A 4 2.81 -0.85 8.15
N LEU A 5 2.05 -1.89 8.54
CA LEU A 5 1.90 -3.11 7.76
C LEU A 5 0.55 -3.06 7.04
N ILE A 6 0.56 -3.12 5.72
CA ILE A 6 -0.66 -3.19 4.90
C ILE A 6 -0.75 -4.61 4.36
N ILE A 7 -1.83 -5.30 4.71
CA ILE A 7 -2.13 -6.65 4.20
C ILE A 7 -3.33 -6.63 3.28
N ASP A 8 -3.19 -7.29 2.15
CA ASP A 8 -4.28 -7.52 1.20
C ASP A 8 -4.42 -9.00 0.88
N HIS A 9 -5.22 -9.72 1.67
CA HIS A 9 -5.62 -11.09 1.41
C HIS A 9 -6.90 -11.44 2.16
N PRO A 10 -7.97 -11.94 1.48
CA PRO A 10 -9.27 -12.19 2.11
C PRO A 10 -9.29 -13.39 3.07
N TRP A 11 -8.38 -14.35 2.91
CA TRP A 11 -8.35 -15.57 3.71
C TRP A 11 -7.32 -15.48 4.83
N LYS A 12 -7.79 -15.52 6.09
CA LYS A 12 -6.97 -15.35 7.30
C LYS A 12 -5.92 -16.45 7.51
N GLU A 13 -6.12 -17.64 6.96
CA GLU A 13 -5.17 -18.75 7.04
C GLU A 13 -4.18 -18.77 5.86
N SER A 14 -4.13 -17.69 5.08
CA SER A 14 -3.20 -17.56 3.96
C SER A 14 -1.75 -17.44 4.40
N PHE A 15 -0.83 -17.77 3.50
CA PHE A 15 0.60 -17.55 3.73
C PHE A 15 0.92 -16.05 3.93
N ASN A 16 0.19 -15.14 3.29
CA ASN A 16 0.34 -13.69 3.52
C ASN A 16 0.05 -13.32 4.99
N HIS A 17 -1.02 -13.88 5.59
CA HIS A 17 -1.29 -13.67 7.01
C HIS A 17 -0.25 -14.32 7.92
N ALA A 18 0.32 -15.47 7.53
CA ALA A 18 1.43 -16.07 8.28
C ALA A 18 2.67 -15.15 8.26
N VAL A 19 2.98 -14.52 7.13
CA VAL A 19 4.04 -13.50 7.03
C VAL A 19 3.72 -12.31 7.94
N LEU A 20 2.50 -11.76 7.87
CA LEU A 20 2.07 -10.65 8.73
C LEU A 20 2.27 -10.99 10.21
N ASN A 21 1.75 -12.14 10.65
CA ASN A 21 1.84 -12.56 12.06
C ASN A 21 3.30 -12.71 12.51
N LYS A 22 4.16 -13.23 11.65
CA LYS A 22 5.60 -13.37 11.97
C LYS A 22 6.29 -12.01 12.11
N LEU A 23 5.94 -11.04 11.24
CA LEU A 23 6.47 -9.68 11.32
C LEU A 23 5.99 -8.98 12.60
N ILE A 24 4.69 -9.08 12.92
CA ILE A 24 4.13 -8.53 14.16
C ILE A 24 4.86 -9.08 15.38
N ALA A 25 5.03 -10.41 15.47
CA ALA A 25 5.74 -11.05 16.59
C ALA A 25 7.19 -10.54 16.73
N GLY A 26 7.88 -10.28 15.61
CA GLY A 26 9.23 -9.68 15.63
C GLY A 26 9.23 -8.24 16.13
N LEU A 27 8.27 -7.42 15.65
CA LEU A 27 8.13 -6.02 16.09
C LEU A 27 7.80 -5.92 17.58
N GLU A 28 6.93 -6.80 18.08
CA GLU A 28 6.58 -6.90 19.51
C GLU A 28 7.78 -7.33 20.37
N GLN A 29 8.54 -8.34 19.92
CA GLN A 29 9.76 -8.78 20.60
C GLN A 29 10.78 -7.62 20.68
N ASP A 30 10.89 -6.82 19.64
CA ASP A 30 11.81 -5.67 19.57
C ASP A 30 11.22 -4.38 20.20
N GLN A 31 10.01 -4.45 20.77
CA GLN A 31 9.29 -3.30 21.34
C GLN A 31 9.14 -2.13 20.37
N LYS A 32 8.93 -2.42 19.08
CA LYS A 32 8.74 -1.43 18.03
C LYS A 32 7.28 -1.00 17.94
N ILE A 33 7.06 0.28 17.63
CA ILE A 33 5.72 0.82 17.39
C ILE A 33 5.28 0.38 16.00
N TYR A 34 4.11 -0.26 15.91
CA TYR A 34 3.53 -0.66 14.64
C TYR A 34 2.01 -0.43 14.60
N GLN A 35 1.48 -0.44 13.40
CA GLN A 35 0.05 -0.41 13.12
C GLN A 35 -0.24 -1.28 11.89
N VAL A 36 -1.47 -1.79 11.79
CA VAL A 36 -1.88 -2.70 10.72
C VAL A 36 -3.09 -2.12 10.00
N ILE A 37 -3.03 -2.11 8.67
CA ILE A 37 -4.14 -1.89 7.76
C ILE A 37 -4.44 -3.23 7.10
N ASP A 38 -5.60 -3.81 7.38
CA ASP A 38 -6.07 -5.05 6.76
C ASP A 38 -7.26 -4.72 5.84
N LEU A 39 -6.96 -4.51 4.56
CA LEU A 39 -7.93 -4.01 3.57
C LEU A 39 -9.20 -4.88 3.50
N ASN A 40 -9.06 -6.19 3.66
CA ASN A 40 -10.21 -7.11 3.60
C ASN A 40 -11.00 -7.14 4.91
N LYS A 41 -10.33 -7.17 6.05
CA LYS A 41 -10.98 -7.16 7.37
C LYS A 41 -11.72 -5.85 7.62
N ASP A 42 -11.15 -4.74 7.18
CA ASP A 42 -11.70 -3.40 7.36
C ASP A 42 -12.88 -3.12 6.39
N GLY A 43 -13.10 -4.02 5.41
CA GLY A 43 -14.16 -3.88 4.41
C GLY A 43 -13.92 -2.72 3.45
N PHE A 44 -12.65 -2.47 3.11
CA PHE A 44 -12.27 -1.39 2.21
C PHE A 44 -12.89 -1.56 0.82
N ASP A 45 -13.62 -0.55 0.35
CA ASP A 45 -14.14 -0.48 -1.02
C ASP A 45 -13.09 0.12 -1.97
N PRO A 46 -12.47 -0.69 -2.85
CA PRO A 46 -11.41 -0.22 -3.73
C PRO A 46 -11.90 0.61 -4.92
N VAL A 47 -13.23 0.64 -5.16
CA VAL A 47 -13.77 1.28 -6.35
C VAL A 47 -13.88 2.79 -6.14
N MET A 48 -13.18 3.55 -6.99
CA MET A 48 -13.34 5.01 -7.06
C MET A 48 -14.73 5.35 -7.59
N LYS A 49 -15.53 6.09 -6.82
CA LYS A 49 -16.88 6.49 -7.20
C LYS A 49 -16.90 7.86 -7.89
N GLU A 50 -17.97 8.15 -8.60
CA GLU A 50 -18.12 9.43 -9.31
C GLU A 50 -17.99 10.63 -8.37
N GLU A 51 -18.64 10.58 -7.20
CA GLU A 51 -18.58 11.64 -6.19
C GLU A 51 -17.18 11.81 -5.58
N GLU A 52 -16.42 10.73 -5.40
CA GLU A 52 -15.03 10.78 -4.95
C GLU A 52 -14.12 11.40 -6.01
N LEU A 53 -14.33 11.03 -7.27
CA LEU A 53 -13.58 11.57 -8.40
C LEU A 53 -13.86 13.07 -8.60
N ALA A 54 -15.10 13.51 -8.36
CA ALA A 54 -15.49 14.90 -8.48
C ALA A 54 -14.72 15.84 -7.52
N VAL A 55 -14.30 15.33 -6.37
CA VAL A 55 -13.51 16.09 -5.37
C VAL A 55 -12.02 15.75 -5.37
N TYR A 56 -11.59 14.85 -6.22
CA TYR A 56 -10.23 14.29 -6.24
C TYR A 56 -9.15 15.38 -6.31
N GLN A 57 -9.29 16.35 -7.21
CA GLN A 57 -8.30 17.42 -7.39
C GLN A 57 -8.20 18.40 -6.22
N SER A 58 -9.23 18.48 -5.38
CA SER A 58 -9.21 19.33 -4.19
C SER A 58 -8.55 18.66 -2.99
N GLY A 59 -8.09 17.41 -3.12
CA GLY A 59 -7.58 16.61 -2.00
C GLY A 59 -8.65 16.24 -0.96
N SER A 60 -9.93 16.48 -1.25
CA SER A 60 -11.04 16.16 -0.35
C SER A 60 -11.33 14.66 -0.40
N VAL A 61 -11.63 14.07 0.75
CA VAL A 61 -11.91 12.65 0.93
C VAL A 61 -13.30 12.47 1.52
N LEU A 62 -14.13 11.66 0.87
CA LEU A 62 -15.51 11.40 1.30
C LEU A 62 -15.62 10.13 2.17
N ASP A 63 -14.73 9.16 1.99
CA ASP A 63 -14.73 7.89 2.71
C ASP A 63 -13.99 8.02 4.06
N PRO A 64 -14.68 7.83 5.21
CA PRO A 64 -14.06 7.91 6.52
C PRO A 64 -12.93 6.90 6.73
N LEU A 65 -12.98 5.73 6.08
CA LEU A 65 -11.94 4.72 6.17
C LEU A 65 -10.66 5.18 5.46
N VAL A 66 -10.79 5.86 4.32
CA VAL A 66 -9.66 6.49 3.63
C VAL A 66 -9.02 7.55 4.51
N LEU A 67 -9.80 8.41 5.16
CA LEU A 67 -9.28 9.40 6.12
C LEU A 67 -8.53 8.74 7.27
N HIS A 68 -9.05 7.62 7.78
CA HIS A 68 -8.37 6.84 8.82
C HIS A 68 -7.02 6.32 8.31
N TYR A 69 -6.95 5.71 7.13
CA TYR A 69 -5.69 5.23 6.55
C TYR A 69 -4.68 6.36 6.31
N MET A 70 -5.15 7.51 5.83
CA MET A 70 -4.30 8.70 5.69
C MET A 70 -3.72 9.13 7.05
N SER A 71 -4.51 9.09 8.14
CA SER A 71 -4.02 9.42 9.48
C SER A 71 -2.91 8.47 9.95
N LEU A 72 -3.00 7.18 9.61
CA LEU A 72 -1.97 6.18 9.90
C LEU A 72 -0.71 6.43 9.07
N LEU A 73 -0.85 6.74 7.78
CA LEU A 73 0.29 7.00 6.91
C LEU A 73 1.07 8.25 7.28
N LYS A 74 0.43 9.28 7.84
CA LYS A 74 1.10 10.51 8.29
C LYS A 74 2.20 10.28 9.32
N VAL A 75 2.07 9.24 10.15
CA VAL A 75 3.04 8.90 11.19
C VAL A 75 3.95 7.73 10.82
N THR A 76 3.78 7.20 9.62
CA THR A 76 4.53 6.05 9.11
C THR A 76 5.94 6.49 8.71
N THR A 77 6.95 5.79 9.23
CA THR A 77 8.33 5.94 8.80
C THR A 77 8.84 4.71 8.03
N GLN A 78 8.22 3.54 8.27
CA GLN A 78 8.47 2.33 7.51
C GLN A 78 7.16 1.73 7.03
N LEU A 79 7.04 1.46 5.74
CA LEU A 79 5.88 0.84 5.12
C LEU A 79 6.19 -0.60 4.73
N VAL A 80 5.30 -1.53 5.09
CA VAL A 80 5.39 -2.94 4.70
C VAL A 80 4.12 -3.31 3.95
N LEU A 81 4.26 -3.75 2.72
CA LEU A 81 3.15 -4.23 1.89
C LEU A 81 3.19 -5.76 1.80
N ILE A 82 2.06 -6.44 2.03
CA ILE A 82 1.96 -7.90 2.03
C ILE A 82 0.73 -8.30 1.20
N PHE A 83 0.96 -8.91 0.02
CA PHE A 83 -0.12 -9.26 -0.88
C PHE A 83 0.25 -10.38 -1.86
N PRO A 84 -0.73 -11.12 -2.43
CA PRO A 84 -0.48 -12.11 -3.46
C PRO A 84 -0.38 -11.44 -4.85
N ILE A 85 0.36 -12.05 -5.75
CA ILE A 85 0.32 -11.68 -7.17
C ILE A 85 -0.80 -12.46 -7.83
N TRP A 86 -1.85 -11.75 -8.24
CA TRP A 86 -2.97 -12.29 -9.00
C TRP A 86 -2.97 -11.75 -10.43
N TRP A 87 -2.96 -12.65 -11.41
CA TRP A 87 -2.91 -12.26 -12.83
C TRP A 87 -1.80 -11.25 -13.14
N TYR A 88 -0.60 -11.49 -12.58
CA TYR A 88 0.61 -10.68 -12.79
C TYR A 88 0.53 -9.24 -12.23
N SER A 89 -0.38 -8.98 -11.31
CA SER A 89 -0.59 -7.67 -10.67
C SER A 89 -0.91 -7.80 -9.19
N SER A 90 -0.97 -6.65 -8.49
CA SER A 90 -1.54 -6.59 -7.14
C SER A 90 -3.05 -6.87 -7.20
N PRO A 91 -3.67 -7.32 -6.09
CA PRO A 91 -5.11 -7.42 -5.97
C PRO A 91 -5.79 -6.06 -6.16
N ALA A 92 -7.08 -6.08 -6.54
CA ALA A 92 -7.87 -4.88 -6.77
C ALA A 92 -7.95 -3.95 -5.55
N SER A 93 -8.04 -4.53 -4.35
CA SER A 93 -8.09 -3.77 -3.10
C SER A 93 -6.82 -2.96 -2.85
N LEU A 94 -5.64 -3.53 -3.09
CA LEU A 94 -4.39 -2.77 -2.98
C LEU A 94 -4.30 -1.68 -4.06
N LYS A 95 -4.71 -1.98 -5.31
CA LYS A 95 -4.71 -0.95 -6.36
C LYS A 95 -5.66 0.19 -5.99
N GLY A 96 -6.88 -0.12 -5.53
CA GLY A 96 -7.82 0.89 -5.05
C GLY A 96 -7.32 1.68 -3.84
N PHE A 97 -6.56 1.04 -2.94
CA PHE A 97 -5.88 1.73 -1.85
C PHE A 97 -4.90 2.79 -2.38
N LEU A 98 -4.07 2.44 -3.35
CA LEU A 98 -3.15 3.41 -3.96
C LEU A 98 -3.92 4.57 -4.61
N ASP A 99 -5.02 4.28 -5.32
CA ASP A 99 -5.81 5.28 -6.03
C ASP A 99 -6.60 6.22 -5.10
N LYS A 100 -7.11 5.70 -3.97
CA LYS A 100 -8.01 6.46 -3.08
C LYS A 100 -7.29 7.10 -1.89
N VAL A 101 -6.10 6.61 -1.53
CA VAL A 101 -5.38 7.09 -0.34
C VAL A 101 -4.19 7.97 -0.71
N LEU A 102 -3.46 7.66 -1.80
CA LEU A 102 -2.29 8.44 -2.19
C LEU A 102 -2.69 9.64 -3.05
N LEU A 103 -3.43 10.57 -2.48
CA LEU A 103 -4.00 11.73 -3.15
C LEU A 103 -3.04 12.93 -3.18
N ASN A 104 -3.29 13.83 -4.13
CA ASN A 104 -2.73 15.19 -4.11
C ASN A 104 -3.08 15.90 -2.78
N GLU A 105 -2.24 16.80 -2.30
CA GLU A 105 -2.34 17.52 -1.02
C GLU A 105 -2.16 16.60 0.22
N PHE A 106 -1.96 15.28 0.01
CA PHE A 106 -1.71 14.35 1.11
C PHE A 106 -0.42 13.55 0.92
N ALA A 107 -0.33 12.72 -0.12
CA ALA A 107 0.86 11.91 -0.41
C ALA A 107 1.89 12.69 -1.21
N PHE A 108 1.42 13.58 -2.05
CA PHE A 108 2.23 14.45 -2.91
C PHE A 108 1.52 15.78 -3.16
N PHE A 109 2.29 16.73 -3.68
CA PHE A 109 1.78 17.98 -4.24
C PHE A 109 2.23 18.10 -5.69
N ASP A 110 1.28 18.33 -6.59
CA ASP A 110 1.54 18.64 -8.00
C ASP A 110 1.17 20.08 -8.29
N GLY A 111 2.16 20.97 -8.28
CA GLY A 111 2.03 22.39 -8.61
C GLY A 111 2.32 22.71 -10.08
N GLY A 112 2.35 21.69 -10.97
CA GLY A 112 2.66 21.86 -12.41
C GLY A 112 4.16 21.86 -12.74
N ASN A 113 5.03 21.77 -11.74
CA ASN A 113 6.49 21.67 -11.90
C ASN A 113 7.03 20.28 -11.54
N GLY A 114 6.16 19.27 -11.50
CA GLY A 114 6.46 17.91 -11.08
C GLY A 114 5.93 17.57 -9.67
N ILE A 115 5.93 16.29 -9.37
CA ILE A 115 5.42 15.73 -8.11
C ILE A 115 6.41 16.04 -6.99
N GLN A 116 5.92 16.63 -5.91
CA GLN A 116 6.67 16.84 -4.66
C GLN A 116 6.10 15.91 -3.58
N PRO A 117 6.90 14.98 -3.02
CA PRO A 117 6.46 14.10 -1.94
C PRO A 117 6.08 14.88 -0.67
N LEU A 118 4.99 14.46 -0.01
CA LEU A 118 4.54 15.03 1.26
C LEU A 118 4.61 14.05 2.43
N LEU A 119 4.74 12.74 2.15
CA LEU A 119 4.92 11.71 3.17
C LEU A 119 6.41 11.47 3.45
N SER A 120 6.75 11.23 4.72
CA SER A 120 8.13 10.98 5.17
C SER A 120 8.33 9.50 5.50
N VAL A 121 8.25 8.64 4.47
CA VAL A 121 8.49 7.19 4.59
C VAL A 121 9.95 6.89 4.23
N ASP A 122 10.74 6.48 5.22
CA ASP A 122 12.18 6.24 5.07
C ASP A 122 12.49 4.95 4.30
N SER A 123 11.61 3.94 4.43
CA SER A 123 11.78 2.66 3.75
C SER A 123 10.46 1.97 3.44
N VAL A 124 10.45 1.25 2.32
CA VAL A 124 9.34 0.38 1.92
C VAL A 124 9.84 -1.05 1.74
N VAL A 125 9.14 -2.01 2.33
CA VAL A 125 9.41 -3.45 2.16
C VAL A 125 8.17 -4.11 1.57
N VAL A 126 8.35 -4.92 0.54
CA VAL A 126 7.23 -5.58 -0.16
C VAL A 126 7.39 -7.10 -0.09
N PHE A 127 6.42 -7.77 0.51
CA PHE A 127 6.28 -9.23 0.49
C PHE A 127 5.19 -9.63 -0.47
N THR A 128 5.55 -10.40 -1.48
CA THR A 128 4.58 -10.95 -2.43
C THR A 128 4.60 -12.46 -2.41
N THR A 129 3.44 -13.07 -2.61
CA THR A 129 3.29 -14.52 -2.80
C THR A 129 2.72 -14.83 -4.18
N SER A 130 3.04 -16.00 -4.70
CA SER A 130 2.58 -16.46 -6.01
C SER A 130 2.59 -17.98 -6.06
N ASP A 131 1.64 -18.59 -6.78
CA ASP A 131 1.63 -20.04 -7.07
C ASP A 131 2.72 -20.45 -8.07
N GLN A 132 3.32 -19.47 -8.76
CA GLN A 132 4.39 -19.71 -9.72
C GLN A 132 5.77 -19.40 -9.10
N PRO A 133 6.81 -20.15 -9.49
CA PRO A 133 8.17 -19.76 -9.14
C PRO A 133 8.51 -18.32 -9.60
N THR A 134 9.21 -17.57 -8.78
CA THR A 134 9.57 -16.16 -9.05
C THR A 134 10.21 -15.96 -10.42
N VAL A 135 11.11 -16.87 -10.82
CA VAL A 135 11.78 -16.81 -12.15
C VAL A 135 10.75 -16.91 -13.28
N SER A 136 9.79 -17.84 -13.19
CA SER A 136 8.74 -18.00 -14.19
C SER A 136 7.82 -16.78 -14.25
N LEU A 137 7.47 -16.23 -13.10
CA LEU A 137 6.65 -15.03 -13.01
C LEU A 137 7.37 -13.83 -13.68
N GLU A 138 8.63 -13.62 -13.37
CA GLU A 138 9.43 -12.51 -13.92
C GLU A 138 9.65 -12.63 -15.44
N GLN A 139 9.85 -13.85 -15.93
CA GLN A 139 9.99 -14.09 -17.38
C GLN A 139 8.69 -13.80 -18.14
N ARG A 140 7.54 -14.17 -17.60
CA ARG A 140 6.23 -14.01 -18.26
C ARG A 140 5.72 -12.57 -18.28
N CYS A 141 5.94 -11.80 -17.23
CA CYS A 141 5.43 -10.43 -17.11
C CYS A 141 6.53 -9.35 -17.21
N THR A 142 7.76 -9.73 -17.53
CA THR A 142 8.91 -8.79 -17.68
C THR A 142 9.06 -7.89 -16.45
N ARG A 143 8.72 -8.41 -15.26
CA ARG A 143 8.72 -7.68 -13.98
C ARG A 143 7.75 -6.49 -13.92
N SER A 144 6.75 -6.44 -14.79
CA SER A 144 5.82 -5.30 -14.88
C SER A 144 5.15 -4.97 -13.55
N TYR A 145 4.76 -5.97 -12.77
CA TYR A 145 4.12 -5.78 -11.46
C TYR A 145 5.05 -5.09 -10.45
N LYS A 146 6.35 -5.44 -10.46
CA LYS A 146 7.35 -4.75 -9.61
C LYS A 146 7.52 -3.32 -10.06
N HIS A 147 7.74 -3.13 -11.35
CA HIS A 147 7.99 -1.80 -11.92
C HIS A 147 6.83 -0.84 -11.68
N GLN A 148 5.59 -1.28 -11.91
CA GLN A 148 4.41 -0.46 -11.65
C GLN A 148 4.35 0.02 -10.20
N LEU A 149 4.52 -0.89 -9.22
CA LEU A 149 4.45 -0.54 -7.81
C LEU A 149 5.62 0.34 -7.38
N THR A 150 6.86 -0.02 -7.77
CA THR A 150 8.04 0.77 -7.39
C THR A 150 7.99 2.17 -7.97
N THR A 151 7.62 2.34 -9.24
CA THR A 151 7.46 3.67 -9.85
C THR A 151 6.41 4.51 -9.10
N THR A 152 5.24 3.92 -8.78
CA THR A 152 4.21 4.64 -8.02
C THR A 152 4.73 5.12 -6.66
N LEU A 153 5.47 4.28 -5.94
CA LEU A 153 6.00 4.63 -4.62
C LEU A 153 7.17 5.62 -4.70
N GLU A 154 8.04 5.47 -5.69
CA GLU A 154 9.16 6.38 -5.95
C GLU A 154 8.69 7.78 -6.32
N ASP A 155 7.66 7.90 -7.15
CA ASP A 155 7.07 9.19 -7.56
C ASP A 155 6.57 10.01 -6.37
N ILE A 156 6.11 9.34 -5.31
CA ILE A 156 5.69 9.99 -4.05
C ILE A 156 6.79 9.97 -2.98
N GLY A 157 8.04 9.71 -3.37
CA GLY A 157 9.23 9.83 -2.52
C GLY A 157 9.47 8.66 -1.56
N MET A 158 8.71 7.58 -1.65
CA MET A 158 8.94 6.37 -0.87
C MET A 158 10.00 5.50 -1.55
N ARG A 159 11.12 5.28 -0.89
CA ARG A 159 12.27 4.54 -1.45
C ARG A 159 12.44 3.17 -0.80
N ASN A 160 12.93 2.22 -1.60
CA ASN A 160 13.39 0.88 -1.16
C ASN A 160 14.78 0.97 -0.54
#